data_a3f0d254138efb21296cc7b5afdbc51d
#
_entry.id   a3f0d254138efb21296cc7b5afdbc51d
#
_cell.length_a   1.000
_cell.length_b   1.000
_cell.length_c   1.000
_cell.angle_alpha   90.00
_cell.angle_beta   90.00
_cell.angle_gamma   90.00
#
_symmetry.space_group_name_H-M   'P 1'
#
loop_
_entity.id
_entity.type
_entity.pdbx_description
1 polymer ?
#
loop_
_entity_poly.entity_id
_entity_poly.type
_entity_poly.pdbx_seq_one_letter_code
_entity_poly.pdbx_strand_id
1 'polypeptide(L)'
;NEVAPSLTAALETEVPIIAIHLTRPSIVIPNREKMGIANHNDSARGAYIIKDYDKEKEKKGIVIIRGTAPINSLIQILPLLKKNGPNIKIIAAISMELFKAQSQEYQESIISRIEWNDCMVITNTSLKTMGNWIKNRFVTKYSLSPDFDNRWRTGGSVDQIITESRLDSLSIL
;
A
#
# COMPACT_ATOMS: atom_id res chain seq x y z
N ASN A 1 9.87 3.54 -10.21
CA ASN A 1 10.22 4.98 -10.24
C ASN A 1 10.13 5.69 -8.88
N GLU A 2 9.62 5.04 -7.83
CA GLU A 2 9.50 5.62 -6.47
C GLU A 2 10.79 5.55 -5.64
N VAL A 3 11.75 4.72 -6.06
CA VAL A 3 12.99 4.48 -5.29
C VAL A 3 13.79 5.75 -5.13
N ALA A 4 14.02 6.48 -6.21
CA ALA A 4 14.84 7.70 -6.17
C ALA A 4 14.24 8.77 -5.23
N PRO A 5 12.98 9.21 -5.38
CA PRO A 5 12.43 10.22 -4.48
C PRO A 5 12.35 9.77 -3.02
N SER A 6 12.01 8.50 -2.77
CA SER A 6 11.96 7.97 -1.39
C SER A 6 13.34 7.88 -0.75
N LEU A 7 14.36 7.45 -1.52
CA LEU A 7 15.74 7.37 -1.02
C LEU A 7 16.31 8.76 -0.75
N THR A 8 16.11 9.72 -1.67
CA THR A 8 16.55 11.10 -1.48
C THR A 8 15.95 11.68 -0.20
N ALA A 9 14.63 11.55 -0.01
CA ALA A 9 13.97 12.02 1.21
C ALA A 9 14.49 11.32 2.47
N ALA A 10 14.77 10.01 2.41
CA ALA A 10 15.31 9.27 3.54
C ALA A 10 16.75 9.71 3.90
N LEU A 11 17.57 10.02 2.90
CA LEU A 11 18.93 10.54 3.11
C LEU A 11 18.97 11.94 3.72
N GLU A 12 17.91 12.72 3.55
CA GLU A 12 17.75 14.04 4.18
C GLU A 12 17.28 13.95 5.65
N THR A 13 16.89 12.73 6.12
CA THR A 13 16.56 12.51 7.53
C THR A 13 17.81 12.20 8.35
N GLU A 14 17.76 12.46 9.65
CA GLU A 14 18.85 12.13 10.57
C GLU A 14 18.82 10.68 11.09
N VAL A 15 18.17 9.77 10.36
CA VAL A 15 18.09 8.36 10.78
C VAL A 15 19.41 7.65 10.52
N PRO A 16 19.92 6.87 11.48
CA PRO A 16 21.25 6.23 11.37
C PRO A 16 21.28 5.06 10.38
N ILE A 17 20.13 4.48 10.05
CA ILE A 17 20.04 3.29 9.19
C ILE A 17 18.85 3.45 8.24
N ILE A 18 19.09 3.24 6.94
CA ILE A 18 18.07 3.20 5.90
C ILE A 18 18.07 1.80 5.29
N ALA A 19 16.95 1.08 5.42
CA ALA A 19 16.75 -0.21 4.78
C ALA A 19 15.82 -0.06 3.57
N ILE A 20 16.29 -0.48 2.39
CA ILE A 20 15.55 -0.42 1.14
C ILE A 20 15.18 -1.84 0.72
N HIS A 21 13.89 -2.09 0.55
CA HIS A 21 13.37 -3.35 0.04
C HIS A 21 13.03 -3.21 -1.44
N LEU A 22 13.78 -3.88 -2.29
CA LEU A 22 13.58 -3.88 -3.74
C LEU A 22 13.05 -5.24 -4.20
N THR A 23 12.20 -5.22 -5.23
CA THR A 23 11.74 -6.43 -5.88
C THR A 23 12.75 -6.92 -6.93
N ARG A 24 12.88 -8.24 -7.08
CA ARG A 24 13.74 -8.84 -8.12
C ARG A 24 13.08 -8.92 -9.50
N PRO A 25 11.79 -9.31 -9.61
CA PRO A 25 11.09 -9.34 -10.89
C PRO A 25 10.94 -7.95 -11.50
N SER A 26 10.98 -7.91 -12.84
CA SER A 26 10.57 -6.71 -13.57
C SER A 26 9.08 -6.46 -13.41
N ILE A 27 8.71 -5.20 -13.27
CA ILE A 27 7.33 -4.76 -13.16
C ILE A 27 7.04 -3.69 -14.21
N VAL A 28 5.80 -3.65 -14.64
CA VAL A 28 5.31 -2.57 -15.51
C VAL A 28 5.02 -1.34 -14.66
N ILE A 29 5.67 -0.22 -14.98
CA ILE A 29 5.38 1.06 -14.34
C ILE A 29 4.08 1.60 -14.95
N PRO A 30 3.04 1.83 -14.14
CA PRO A 30 1.76 2.32 -14.65
C PRO A 30 1.88 3.76 -15.15
N ASN A 31 1.08 4.10 -16.16
CA ASN A 31 0.88 5.50 -16.52
C ASN A 31 -0.03 6.16 -15.46
N ARG A 32 0.59 6.79 -14.48
CA ARG A 32 -0.08 7.35 -13.30
C ARG A 32 -1.08 8.43 -13.65
N GLU A 33 -0.75 9.29 -14.59
CA GLU A 33 -1.61 10.37 -15.05
C GLU A 33 -2.91 9.82 -15.67
N LYS A 34 -2.80 8.88 -16.63
CA LYS A 34 -3.98 8.24 -17.25
C LYS A 34 -4.83 7.49 -16.24
N MET A 35 -4.22 6.96 -15.18
CA MET A 35 -4.93 6.21 -14.14
C MET A 35 -5.45 7.10 -13.00
N GLY A 36 -5.12 8.40 -13.01
CA GLY A 36 -5.47 9.32 -11.92
C GLY A 36 -4.87 8.87 -10.57
N ILE A 37 -3.61 8.42 -10.59
CA ILE A 37 -2.83 8.06 -9.41
C ILE A 37 -1.85 9.20 -9.13
N ALA A 38 -1.58 9.46 -7.85
CA ALA A 38 -0.60 10.46 -7.41
C ALA A 38 0.76 10.29 -8.10
N ASN A 39 1.51 11.38 -8.24
CA ASN A 39 2.84 11.37 -8.85
C ASN A 39 3.79 10.46 -8.06
N HIS A 40 4.78 9.86 -8.74
CA HIS A 40 5.76 9.00 -8.06
C HIS A 40 6.62 9.76 -7.04
N ASN A 41 6.79 11.07 -7.20
CA ASN A 41 7.49 11.92 -6.25
C ASN A 41 6.79 12.01 -4.89
N ASP A 42 5.47 11.75 -4.82
CA ASP A 42 4.74 11.72 -3.56
C ASP A 42 5.18 10.57 -2.65
N SER A 43 5.89 9.57 -3.18
CA SER A 43 6.54 8.52 -2.39
C SER A 43 7.58 9.05 -1.39
N ALA A 44 8.19 10.19 -1.67
CA ALA A 44 9.10 10.90 -0.77
C ALA A 44 8.45 11.29 0.57
N ARG A 45 7.12 11.41 0.58
CA ARG A 45 6.33 11.74 1.78
C ARG A 45 5.94 10.53 2.63
N GLY A 46 6.38 9.33 2.24
CA GLY A 46 6.19 8.09 2.99
C GLY A 46 4.82 7.41 2.83
N ALA A 47 3.79 8.13 2.41
CA ALA A 47 2.49 7.57 1.99
C ALA A 47 1.80 8.53 1.02
N TYR A 48 0.97 7.98 0.12
CA TYR A 48 0.16 8.78 -0.80
C TYR A 48 -1.11 8.03 -1.22
N ILE A 49 -2.10 8.75 -1.73
CA ILE A 49 -3.39 8.18 -2.15
C ILE A 49 -3.29 7.63 -3.58
N ILE A 50 -3.60 6.33 -3.75
CA ILE A 50 -3.77 5.69 -5.07
C ILE A 50 -5.18 5.93 -5.60
N LYS A 51 -6.19 5.81 -4.74
CA LYS A 51 -7.60 6.06 -5.04
C LYS A 51 -8.25 6.71 -3.84
N ASP A 52 -8.88 7.84 -4.04
CA ASP A 52 -9.69 8.47 -3.00
C ASP A 52 -11.16 8.03 -3.09
N TYR A 53 -11.93 8.43 -2.08
CA TYR A 53 -13.37 8.26 -2.09
C TYR A 53 -14.05 9.07 -3.19
N ASP A 54 -15.10 8.49 -3.73
CA ASP A 54 -16.15 9.23 -4.43
C ASP A 54 -16.98 10.00 -3.38
N LYS A 55 -17.03 11.32 -3.52
CA LYS A 55 -17.69 12.19 -2.53
C LYS A 55 -19.20 12.00 -2.45
N GLU A 56 -19.80 11.46 -3.51
CA GLU A 56 -21.25 11.26 -3.62
C GLU A 56 -21.70 9.91 -3.06
N LYS A 57 -20.75 9.03 -2.70
CA LYS A 57 -21.05 7.68 -2.24
C LYS A 57 -20.64 7.48 -0.78
N GLU A 58 -21.38 6.61 -0.10
CA GLU A 58 -21.04 6.18 1.25
C GLU A 58 -19.63 5.57 1.30
N LYS A 59 -18.82 6.03 2.24
CA LYS A 59 -17.47 5.49 2.48
C LYS A 59 -17.56 4.08 3.06
N LYS A 60 -16.78 3.14 2.51
CA LYS A 60 -16.81 1.72 2.89
C LYS A 60 -15.51 1.22 3.55
N GLY A 61 -14.57 2.12 3.83
CA GLY A 61 -13.33 1.80 4.53
C GLY A 61 -12.07 2.18 3.78
N ILE A 62 -10.93 1.81 4.34
CA ILE A 62 -9.59 2.16 3.84
C ILE A 62 -8.76 0.92 3.68
N VAL A 63 -7.99 0.89 2.60
CA VAL A 63 -6.96 -0.11 2.34
C VAL A 63 -5.60 0.57 2.32
N ILE A 64 -4.73 0.17 3.23
CA ILE A 64 -3.32 0.54 3.21
C ILE A 64 -2.56 -0.60 2.52
N ILE A 65 -1.93 -0.31 1.39
CA ILE A 65 -1.21 -1.32 0.61
C ILE A 65 0.28 -1.05 0.59
N ARG A 66 1.07 -2.10 0.82
CA ARG A 66 2.53 -2.05 0.80
C ARG A 66 3.12 -3.22 0.03
N GLY A 67 4.11 -2.93 -0.77
CA GLY A 67 4.89 -3.90 -1.53
C GLY A 67 4.55 -3.93 -3.01
N THR A 68 5.54 -4.25 -3.81
CA THR A 68 5.45 -4.16 -5.26
C THR A 68 4.43 -5.14 -5.85
N ALA A 69 4.42 -6.39 -5.40
CA ALA A 69 3.51 -7.41 -5.94
C ALA A 69 2.04 -7.05 -5.70
N PRO A 70 1.58 -6.77 -4.46
CA PRO A 70 0.17 -6.43 -4.25
C PRO A 70 -0.22 -5.11 -4.92
N ILE A 71 0.68 -4.11 -5.00
CA ILE A 71 0.40 -2.88 -5.73
C ILE A 71 0.24 -3.16 -7.23
N ASN A 72 1.09 -4.00 -7.82
CA ASN A 72 0.96 -4.38 -9.23
C ASN A 72 -0.37 -5.09 -9.50
N SER A 73 -0.77 -6.02 -8.64
CA SER A 73 -2.06 -6.72 -8.74
C SER A 73 -3.24 -5.76 -8.58
N LEU A 74 -3.16 -4.81 -7.63
CA LEU A 74 -4.17 -3.76 -7.45
C LEU A 74 -4.31 -2.87 -8.68
N ILE A 75 -3.19 -2.45 -9.29
CA ILE A 75 -3.19 -1.58 -10.47
C ILE A 75 -3.95 -2.24 -11.65
N GLN A 76 -3.86 -3.56 -11.81
CA GLN A 76 -4.57 -4.30 -12.85
C GLN A 76 -6.10 -4.22 -12.68
N ILE A 77 -6.59 -4.25 -11.44
CA ILE A 77 -8.03 -4.20 -11.14
C ILE A 77 -8.55 -2.80 -10.82
N LEU A 78 -7.67 -1.81 -10.72
CA LEU A 78 -8.06 -0.45 -10.32
C LEU A 78 -9.17 0.17 -11.21
N PRO A 79 -9.17 -0.02 -12.55
CA PRO A 79 -10.27 0.46 -13.39
C PRO A 79 -11.61 -0.18 -13.03
N LEU A 80 -11.61 -1.48 -12.71
CA LEU A 80 -12.81 -2.22 -12.30
C LEU A 80 -13.31 -1.74 -10.93
N LEU A 81 -12.39 -1.57 -9.96
CA LEU A 81 -12.71 -1.01 -8.64
C LEU A 81 -13.27 0.40 -8.72
N LYS A 82 -12.74 1.25 -9.60
CA LYS A 82 -13.27 2.61 -9.82
C LYS A 82 -14.68 2.60 -10.40
N LYS A 83 -15.00 1.63 -11.28
CA LYS A 83 -16.30 1.56 -11.96
C LYS A 83 -17.37 0.90 -11.11
N ASN A 84 -17.08 -0.25 -10.52
CA ASN A 84 -18.07 -1.14 -9.90
C ASN A 84 -17.73 -1.53 -8.46
N GLY A 85 -16.54 -1.16 -7.96
CA GLY A 85 -16.09 -1.56 -6.62
C GLY A 85 -16.72 -0.73 -5.50
N PRO A 86 -16.48 -1.15 -4.25
CA PRO A 86 -16.88 -0.38 -3.09
C PRO A 86 -16.17 0.98 -3.05
N ASN A 87 -16.82 1.94 -2.41
CA ASN A 87 -16.24 3.28 -2.25
C ASN A 87 -15.20 3.28 -1.14
N ILE A 88 -14.03 2.76 -1.43
CA ILE A 88 -12.88 2.68 -0.51
C ILE A 88 -11.79 3.69 -0.90
N LYS A 89 -11.06 4.17 0.10
CA LYS A 89 -9.80 4.89 -0.09
C LYS A 89 -8.65 3.87 -0.12
N ILE A 90 -7.71 4.03 -1.03
CA ILE A 90 -6.54 3.14 -1.15
C ILE A 90 -5.28 3.99 -1.04
N ILE A 91 -4.41 3.64 -0.10
CA ILE A 91 -3.21 4.39 0.25
C ILE A 91 -1.98 3.49 0.06
N ALA A 92 -1.00 3.98 -0.71
CA ALA A 92 0.32 3.36 -0.77
C ALA A 92 1.12 3.70 0.47
N ALA A 93 1.63 2.69 1.18
CA ALA A 93 2.51 2.83 2.32
C ALA A 93 3.97 2.57 1.91
N ILE A 94 4.80 3.59 1.91
CA ILE A 94 6.22 3.52 1.53
C ILE A 94 7.09 3.42 2.78
N SER A 95 7.04 4.43 3.64
CA SER A 95 7.79 4.50 4.90
C SER A 95 6.97 5.24 5.94
N MET A 96 6.81 4.61 7.11
CA MET A 96 6.13 5.26 8.24
C MET A 96 6.95 6.42 8.81
N GLU A 97 8.26 6.30 8.77
CA GLU A 97 9.19 7.31 9.26
C GLU A 97 9.09 8.59 8.42
N LEU A 98 9.14 8.46 7.08
CA LEU A 98 8.95 9.59 6.17
C LEU A 98 7.54 10.18 6.30
N PHE A 99 6.52 9.36 6.52
CA PHE A 99 5.15 9.83 6.70
C PHE A 99 4.98 10.63 7.99
N LYS A 100 5.56 10.16 9.10
CA LYS A 100 5.54 10.88 10.38
C LYS A 100 6.34 12.18 10.36
N ALA A 101 7.34 12.29 9.50
CA ALA A 101 8.12 13.51 9.31
C ALA A 101 7.34 14.62 8.59
N GLN A 102 6.20 14.28 7.95
CA GLN A 102 5.35 15.28 7.30
C GLN A 102 4.56 16.10 8.33
N SER A 103 4.07 17.27 7.87
CA SER A 103 3.16 18.08 8.67
C SER A 103 1.91 17.31 9.09
N GLN A 104 1.34 17.64 10.23
CA GLN A 104 0.09 17.02 10.69
C GLN A 104 -1.03 17.19 9.65
N GLU A 105 -1.09 18.35 9.01
CA GLU A 105 -2.06 18.62 7.94
C GLU A 105 -1.94 17.62 6.78
N TYR A 106 -0.70 17.33 6.33
CA TYR A 106 -0.49 16.32 5.30
C TYR A 106 -0.90 14.93 5.79
N GLN A 107 -0.48 14.53 6.99
CA GLN A 107 -0.83 13.23 7.53
C GLN A 107 -2.35 13.04 7.61
N GLU A 108 -3.09 14.05 8.08
CA GLU A 108 -4.55 14.02 8.18
C GLU A 108 -5.25 14.07 6.81
N SER A 109 -4.63 14.69 5.80
CA SER A 109 -5.13 14.67 4.42
C SER A 109 -5.06 13.27 3.78
N ILE A 110 -4.07 12.47 4.17
CA ILE A 110 -3.92 11.08 3.70
C ILE A 110 -4.83 10.14 4.50
N ILE A 111 -4.74 10.18 5.83
CA ILE A 111 -5.52 9.35 6.76
C ILE A 111 -5.95 10.21 7.94
N SER A 112 -7.22 10.53 8.02
CA SER A 112 -7.78 11.26 9.16
C SER A 112 -7.78 10.39 10.42
N ARG A 113 -7.90 11.05 11.60
CA ARG A 113 -7.91 10.36 12.90
C ARG A 113 -9.00 9.29 13.01
N ILE A 114 -10.17 9.52 12.41
CA ILE A 114 -11.29 8.57 12.42
C ILE A 114 -10.98 7.38 11.49
N GLU A 115 -10.42 7.67 10.33
CA GLU A 115 -10.12 6.68 9.30
C GLU A 115 -9.07 5.65 9.76
N TRP A 116 -8.16 6.01 10.67
CA TRP A 116 -7.19 5.07 11.24
C TRP A 116 -7.83 3.85 11.91
N ASN A 117 -9.07 3.95 12.39
CA ASN A 117 -9.76 2.84 13.05
C ASN A 117 -10.34 1.82 12.07
N ASP A 118 -10.40 2.14 10.79
CA ASP A 118 -11.01 1.31 9.74
C ASP A 118 -10.04 0.99 8.58
N CYS A 119 -8.77 0.89 8.90
CA CYS A 119 -7.71 0.64 7.92
C CYS A 119 -7.34 -0.85 7.88
N MET A 120 -7.79 -1.60 6.89
CA MET A 120 -7.21 -2.90 6.58
C MET A 120 -5.88 -2.75 5.82
N VAL A 121 -5.05 -3.79 5.88
CA VAL A 121 -3.71 -3.78 5.25
C VAL A 121 -3.61 -4.89 4.21
N ILE A 122 -2.96 -4.58 3.09
CA ILE A 122 -2.50 -5.57 2.10
C ILE A 122 -0.99 -5.44 1.97
N THR A 123 -0.25 -6.52 2.20
CA THR A 123 1.21 -6.50 2.17
C THR A 123 1.80 -7.82 1.67
N ASN A 124 2.95 -7.76 1.01
CA ASN A 124 3.74 -8.95 0.66
C ASN A 124 4.76 -9.36 1.74
N THR A 125 4.67 -8.75 2.91
CA THR A 125 5.47 -9.10 4.09
C THR A 125 4.55 -9.57 5.22
N SER A 126 5.13 -9.99 6.36
CA SER A 126 4.32 -10.31 7.54
C SER A 126 3.54 -9.09 8.04
N LEU A 127 2.29 -9.31 8.49
CA LEU A 127 1.49 -8.26 9.13
C LEU A 127 2.19 -7.62 10.33
N LYS A 128 3.10 -8.34 10.99
CA LYS A 128 3.90 -7.79 12.09
C LYS A 128 4.75 -6.60 11.66
N THR A 129 5.22 -6.59 10.42
CA THR A 129 6.01 -5.46 9.86
C THR A 129 5.15 -4.24 9.54
N MET A 130 3.82 -4.41 9.55
CA MET A 130 2.85 -3.33 9.32
C MET A 130 2.26 -2.75 10.62
N GLY A 131 2.80 -3.14 11.80
CA GLY A 131 2.24 -2.75 13.09
C GLY A 131 2.08 -1.24 13.30
N ASN A 132 2.95 -0.43 12.71
CA ASN A 132 2.82 1.03 12.75
C ASN A 132 1.65 1.58 11.92
N TRP A 133 1.17 0.80 10.92
CA TRP A 133 0.05 1.14 10.06
C TRP A 133 -1.29 0.55 10.54
N ILE A 134 -1.27 -0.34 11.54
CA ILE A 134 -2.45 -0.99 12.10
C ILE A 134 -2.74 -0.39 13.47
N LYS A 135 -3.82 0.38 13.58
CA LYS A 135 -4.26 0.98 14.85
C LYS A 135 -5.36 0.19 15.52
N ASN A 136 -6.13 -0.57 14.76
CA ASN A 136 -7.23 -1.38 15.26
C ASN A 136 -6.96 -2.88 14.98
N ARG A 137 -6.86 -3.68 16.03
CA ARG A 137 -6.62 -5.13 15.91
C ARG A 137 -7.74 -5.88 15.18
N PHE A 138 -8.95 -5.40 15.24
CA PHE A 138 -10.10 -6.09 14.63
C PHE A 138 -10.01 -6.11 13.10
N VAL A 139 -9.33 -5.16 12.48
CA VAL A 139 -9.14 -5.13 11.03
C VAL A 139 -8.10 -6.12 10.53
N THR A 140 -7.27 -6.69 11.42
CA THR A 140 -6.22 -7.65 11.01
C THR A 140 -6.80 -8.90 10.37
N LYS A 141 -7.99 -9.34 10.79
CA LYS A 141 -8.66 -10.51 10.20
C LYS A 141 -9.10 -10.32 8.75
N TYR A 142 -9.24 -9.06 8.30
CA TYR A 142 -9.57 -8.71 6.92
C TYR A 142 -8.34 -8.33 6.09
N SER A 143 -7.18 -8.23 6.74
CA SER A 143 -5.93 -7.87 6.08
C SER A 143 -5.37 -9.05 5.29
N LEU A 144 -4.72 -8.76 4.16
CA LEU A 144 -4.08 -9.77 3.32
C LEU A 144 -2.56 -9.71 3.49
N SER A 145 -1.98 -10.86 3.80
CA SER A 145 -0.53 -11.03 3.91
C SER A 145 -0.13 -12.48 3.63
N PRO A 146 1.13 -12.75 3.25
CA PRO A 146 1.56 -14.10 2.92
C PRO A 146 1.68 -15.02 4.13
N ASP A 147 1.59 -14.51 5.36
CA ASP A 147 1.68 -15.30 6.59
C ASP A 147 0.31 -15.72 7.16
N PHE A 148 -0.78 -15.59 6.38
CA PHE A 148 -2.13 -15.93 6.80
C PHE A 148 -2.33 -17.39 7.21
N ASP A 149 -1.52 -18.31 6.66
CA ASP A 149 -1.57 -19.76 6.89
C ASP A 149 -0.35 -20.30 7.65
N ASN A 150 0.52 -19.43 8.14
CA ASN A 150 1.78 -19.76 8.82
C ASN A 150 2.72 -20.68 8.01
N ARG A 151 2.58 -20.70 6.68
CA ARG A 151 3.43 -21.50 5.80
C ARG A 151 4.56 -20.66 5.23
N TRP A 152 5.75 -21.24 5.21
CA TRP A 152 6.88 -20.69 4.46
C TRP A 152 6.76 -21.06 2.99
N ARG A 153 6.84 -20.07 2.10
CA ARG A 153 6.81 -20.29 0.65
C ARG A 153 8.24 -20.41 0.14
N THR A 154 8.59 -21.61 -0.30
CA THR A 154 9.99 -22.00 -0.54
C THR A 154 10.46 -21.78 -1.97
N GLY A 155 9.58 -21.63 -2.95
CA GLY A 155 9.95 -21.43 -4.34
C GLY A 155 8.76 -21.58 -5.28
N GLY A 156 8.99 -21.17 -6.52
CA GLY A 156 8.00 -21.16 -7.59
C GLY A 156 8.21 -20.00 -8.53
N SER A 157 7.40 -19.90 -9.58
CA SER A 157 7.33 -18.68 -10.39
C SER A 157 6.74 -17.53 -9.56
N VAL A 158 6.98 -16.29 -9.98
CA VAL A 158 6.44 -15.10 -9.32
C VAL A 158 4.93 -15.19 -9.20
N ASP A 159 4.25 -15.57 -10.28
CA ASP A 159 2.78 -15.67 -10.32
C ASP A 159 2.25 -16.75 -9.36
N GLN A 160 2.90 -17.90 -9.29
CA GLN A 160 2.55 -18.95 -8.33
C GLN A 160 2.64 -18.46 -6.89
N ILE A 161 3.76 -17.80 -6.53
CA ILE A 161 3.94 -17.26 -5.17
C ILE A 161 2.90 -16.18 -4.84
N ILE A 162 2.60 -15.29 -5.79
CA ILE A 162 1.59 -14.24 -5.62
C ILE A 162 0.20 -14.87 -5.39
N THR A 163 -0.18 -15.87 -6.18
CA THR A 163 -1.46 -16.57 -6.05
C THR A 163 -1.55 -17.36 -4.74
N GLU A 164 -0.52 -18.13 -4.39
CA GLU A 164 -0.46 -18.85 -3.10
C GLU A 164 -0.52 -17.91 -1.89
N SER A 165 -0.04 -16.68 -2.05
CA SER A 165 -0.07 -15.64 -1.01
C SER A 165 -1.39 -14.89 -0.96
N ARG A 166 -2.34 -15.16 -1.84
CA ARG A 166 -3.61 -14.42 -2.00
C ARG A 166 -3.40 -12.92 -2.27
N LEU A 167 -2.34 -12.61 -3.04
CA LEU A 167 -1.99 -11.23 -3.40
C LEU A 167 -2.14 -10.97 -4.90
N ASP A 168 -2.74 -11.90 -5.62
CA ASP A 168 -3.15 -11.73 -7.01
C ASP A 168 -4.38 -10.81 -7.13
N SER A 169 -4.63 -10.35 -8.34
CA SER A 169 -5.71 -9.40 -8.63
C SER A 169 -7.09 -9.91 -8.23
N LEU A 170 -7.34 -11.21 -8.36
CA LEU A 170 -8.63 -11.82 -8.01
C LEU A 170 -8.82 -11.90 -6.51
N SER A 171 -7.76 -12.21 -5.77
CA SER A 171 -7.81 -12.28 -4.29
C SER A 171 -7.94 -10.91 -3.63
N ILE A 172 -7.47 -9.84 -4.31
CA ILE A 172 -7.58 -8.46 -3.83
C ILE A 172 -8.94 -7.85 -4.15
N LEU A 173 -9.64 -8.33 -5.18
CA LEU A 173 -10.97 -7.88 -5.58
C LEU A 173 -12.05 -8.33 -4.59
#